data_3492bc634763f788e470141f9f5eae29
#
_entry.id   3492bc634763f788e470141f9f5eae29
#
_cell.length_a   1.000
_cell.length_b   1.000
_cell.length_c   1.000
_cell.angle_alpha   90.00
_cell.angle_beta   90.00
_cell.angle_gamma   90.00
#
_symmetry.space_group_name_H-M   'P 1'
#
loop_
_entity.id
_entity.type
_entity.pdbx_description
1 polymer ?
#
loop_
_entity_poly.entity_id
_entity_poly.type
_entity_poly.pdbx_seq_one_letter_code
_entity_poly.pdbx_strand_id
1 'polypeptide(L)'
;VLPLGFMMDEDVIDAWDYSDLDEIEAQNRLAELLGADEPMLTEIPSESVVGESTIDVQEDAYIFATYESTTVDSMTEEISDGRTKSFTKVSHGYTLDLGYCTAGTQVRIKNSNEERVNITAYALNLDAADTAYQTLNEQTMEMTSFSDTKITGTIDVKKEGRLIFAVADDAGWKLYVDGEQTDPEV
;
A
#
# COMPACT_ATOMS: atom_id res chain seq x y z
N VAL A 1 0.85 1.12 -9.11
CA VAL A 1 -0.39 0.31 -9.24
C VAL A 1 0.03 -1.13 -9.46
N LEU A 2 -0.38 -2.06 -8.59
CA LEU A 2 -0.11 -3.49 -8.79
C LEU A 2 -0.81 -4.01 -10.06
N PRO A 3 -0.22 -4.98 -10.78
CA PRO A 3 -0.95 -5.72 -11.82
C PRO A 3 -2.19 -6.37 -11.23
N LEU A 4 -3.26 -6.49 -12.03
CA LEU A 4 -4.52 -7.08 -11.56
C LEU A 4 -4.36 -8.57 -11.21
N GLY A 5 -3.59 -9.29 -12.02
CA GLY A 5 -3.22 -10.70 -11.79
C GLY A 5 -1.78 -10.92 -12.20
N PHE A 6 -1.03 -11.66 -11.40
CA PHE A 6 0.38 -11.94 -11.64
C PHE A 6 0.80 -13.25 -10.96
N MET A 7 1.82 -13.88 -11.50
CA MET A 7 2.45 -15.02 -10.83
C MET A 7 3.45 -14.53 -9.80
N MET A 8 3.43 -15.14 -8.64
CA MET A 8 4.45 -14.97 -7.61
C MET A 8 5.11 -16.33 -7.34
N ASP A 9 6.44 -16.35 -7.32
CA ASP A 9 7.21 -17.55 -7.07
C ASP A 9 6.88 -18.13 -5.69
N GLU A 10 6.79 -19.46 -5.59
CA GLU A 10 6.49 -20.15 -4.34
C GLU A 10 7.51 -19.81 -3.24
N ASP A 11 8.80 -19.71 -3.59
CA ASP A 11 9.86 -19.34 -2.64
C ASP A 11 9.65 -17.94 -2.03
N VAL A 12 9.09 -17.00 -2.80
CA VAL A 12 8.75 -15.65 -2.30
C VAL A 12 7.58 -15.72 -1.33
N ILE A 13 6.54 -16.48 -1.68
CA ILE A 13 5.35 -16.65 -0.84
C ILE A 13 5.71 -17.32 0.48
N ASP A 14 6.47 -18.40 0.44
CA ASP A 14 6.90 -19.14 1.62
C ASP A 14 7.82 -18.30 2.53
N ALA A 15 8.63 -17.40 1.95
CA ALA A 15 9.51 -16.51 2.69
C ALA A 15 8.81 -15.23 3.21
N TRP A 16 7.63 -14.90 2.67
CA TRP A 16 6.85 -13.76 3.07
C TRP A 16 5.88 -14.11 4.21
N ASP A 17 6.46 -14.43 5.37
CA ASP A 17 5.69 -14.56 6.60
C ASP A 17 5.47 -13.15 7.18
N TYR A 18 4.22 -12.69 7.13
CA TYR A 18 3.79 -11.37 7.59
C TYR A 18 2.95 -11.42 8.86
N SER A 19 2.79 -12.60 9.47
CA SER A 19 1.89 -12.82 10.61
C SER A 19 2.23 -11.98 11.85
N ASP A 20 3.52 -11.68 12.04
CA ASP A 20 4.03 -10.90 13.17
C ASP A 20 4.51 -9.49 12.77
N LEU A 21 4.30 -9.07 11.51
CA LEU A 21 4.73 -7.78 10.98
C LEU A 21 3.57 -6.77 10.96
N ASP A 22 3.90 -5.48 11.13
CA ASP A 22 2.96 -4.43 10.82
C ASP A 22 2.85 -4.21 9.29
N GLU A 23 1.91 -3.35 8.86
CA GLU A 23 1.63 -3.12 7.43
C GLU A 23 2.83 -2.55 6.67
N ILE A 24 3.67 -1.76 7.31
CA ILE A 24 4.86 -1.14 6.73
C ILE A 24 6.00 -2.17 6.64
N GLU A 25 6.21 -2.90 7.71
CA GLU A 25 7.21 -3.97 7.78
C GLU A 25 6.90 -5.07 6.75
N ALA A 26 5.62 -5.47 6.64
CA ALA A 26 5.17 -6.46 5.65
C ALA A 26 5.43 -6.01 4.21
N GLN A 27 5.16 -4.74 3.89
CA GLN A 27 5.43 -4.18 2.55
C GLN A 27 6.93 -4.09 2.27
N ASN A 28 7.74 -3.64 3.23
CA ASN A 28 9.20 -3.58 3.10
C ASN A 28 9.79 -4.98 2.90
N ARG A 29 9.31 -5.97 3.67
CA ARG A 29 9.75 -7.36 3.54
C ARG A 29 9.41 -7.94 2.17
N LEU A 30 8.20 -7.66 1.66
CA LEU A 30 7.82 -8.09 0.32
C LEU A 30 8.70 -7.45 -0.75
N ALA A 31 8.97 -6.14 -0.67
CA ALA A 31 9.84 -5.45 -1.60
C ALA A 31 11.26 -6.03 -1.62
N GLU A 32 11.84 -6.34 -0.45
CA GLU A 32 13.12 -7.02 -0.31
C GLU A 32 13.13 -8.39 -1.02
N LEU A 33 12.10 -9.23 -0.79
CA LEU A 33 11.96 -10.54 -1.43
C LEU A 33 11.79 -10.44 -2.95
N LEU A 34 11.25 -9.32 -3.43
CA LEU A 34 11.11 -9.00 -4.85
C LEU A 34 12.35 -8.31 -5.44
N GLY A 35 13.44 -8.20 -4.68
CA GLY A 35 14.75 -7.76 -5.14
C GLY A 35 15.09 -6.29 -4.90
N ALA A 36 14.33 -5.58 -4.07
CA ALA A 36 14.70 -4.23 -3.66
C ALA A 36 15.88 -4.28 -2.66
N ASP A 37 16.91 -3.49 -2.90
CA ASP A 37 18.10 -3.40 -2.03
C ASP A 37 17.85 -2.51 -0.80
N GLU A 38 16.88 -1.60 -0.88
CA GLU A 38 16.53 -0.63 0.16
C GLU A 38 15.05 -0.76 0.54
N PRO A 39 14.64 -0.37 1.76
CA PRO A 39 13.24 -0.37 2.14
C PRO A 39 12.37 0.46 1.20
N MET A 40 11.19 -0.04 0.85
CA MET A 40 10.22 0.68 0.04
C MET A 40 9.60 1.86 0.79
N LEU A 41 9.37 1.71 2.10
CA LEU A 41 8.82 2.74 2.98
C LEU A 41 9.81 3.01 4.12
N THR A 42 10.31 4.24 4.22
CA THR A 42 11.26 4.67 5.26
C THR A 42 10.61 5.72 6.15
N GLU A 43 10.68 5.51 7.47
CA GLU A 43 10.16 6.48 8.44
C GLU A 43 10.88 7.81 8.32
N ILE A 44 10.09 8.89 8.35
CA ILE A 44 10.58 10.27 8.35
C ILE A 44 10.14 11.01 9.63
N PRO A 45 10.87 12.06 10.06
CA PRO A 45 10.58 12.76 11.29
C PRO A 45 9.15 13.33 11.33
N SER A 46 8.43 13.01 12.41
CA SER A 46 7.12 13.55 12.72
C SER A 46 7.04 13.92 14.20
N GLU A 47 6.26 14.95 14.53
CA GLU A 47 6.01 15.37 15.89
C GLU A 47 4.49 15.46 16.13
N SER A 48 4.02 14.81 17.19
CA SER A 48 2.60 14.78 17.54
C SER A 48 2.36 15.53 18.86
N VAL A 49 1.44 16.47 18.85
CA VAL A 49 0.94 17.20 20.00
C VAL A 49 -0.58 17.01 20.13
N VAL A 50 -1.20 17.61 21.11
CA VAL A 50 -2.66 17.58 21.26
C VAL A 50 -3.32 18.30 20.08
N GLY A 51 -4.16 17.57 19.35
CA GLY A 51 -4.93 18.11 18.22
C GLY A 51 -4.20 18.19 16.88
N GLU A 52 -2.87 18.09 16.86
CA GLU A 52 -2.09 18.28 15.63
C GLU A 52 -0.83 17.41 15.60
N SER A 53 -0.45 16.96 14.41
CA SER A 53 0.86 16.39 14.12
C SER A 53 1.52 17.11 12.96
N THR A 54 2.83 17.25 13.02
CA THR A 54 3.64 17.95 12.01
C THR A 54 4.69 16.98 11.44
N ILE A 55 4.85 17.00 10.13
CA ILE A 55 5.83 16.22 9.38
C ILE A 55 6.68 17.19 8.57
N ASP A 56 8.00 17.14 8.74
CA ASP A 56 8.93 17.96 7.99
C ASP A 56 9.60 17.11 6.88
N VAL A 57 9.21 17.36 5.64
CA VAL A 57 9.70 16.62 4.48
C VAL A 57 11.08 17.11 4.09
N GLN A 58 12.10 16.23 4.18
CA GLN A 58 13.50 16.58 3.95
C GLN A 58 13.92 16.43 2.48
N GLU A 59 13.29 15.50 1.75
CA GLU A 59 13.57 15.16 0.35
C GLU A 59 12.25 15.04 -0.41
N ASP A 60 12.32 15.18 -1.73
CA ASP A 60 11.17 15.03 -2.62
C ASP A 60 10.66 13.58 -2.56
N ALA A 61 9.44 13.35 -2.10
CA ALA A 61 8.86 12.00 -1.98
C ALA A 61 7.33 11.98 -1.97
N TYR A 62 6.76 10.81 -2.24
CA TYR A 62 5.39 10.49 -1.86
C TYR A 62 5.36 10.12 -0.38
N ILE A 63 4.49 10.77 0.38
CA ILE A 63 4.39 10.62 1.84
C ILE A 63 3.12 9.87 2.18
N PHE A 64 3.28 8.88 3.06
CA PHE A 64 2.19 8.15 3.70
C PHE A 64 2.30 8.30 5.21
N ALA A 65 1.19 8.09 5.92
CA ALA A 65 1.22 8.11 7.38
C ALA A 65 0.30 7.06 7.97
N THR A 66 0.76 6.43 9.05
CA THR A 66 -0.04 5.60 9.94
C THR A 66 -0.35 6.36 11.22
N TYR A 67 -1.32 5.91 11.99
CA TYR A 67 -1.73 6.55 13.24
C TYR A 67 -2.36 5.54 14.19
N GLU A 68 -2.26 5.84 15.47
CA GLU A 68 -2.83 5.04 16.54
C GLU A 68 -4.03 5.78 17.15
N SER A 69 -5.23 5.53 16.64
CA SER A 69 -6.47 6.01 17.24
C SER A 69 -7.67 5.19 16.76
N THR A 70 -8.56 4.90 17.69
CA THR A 70 -9.88 4.29 17.42
C THR A 70 -11.03 5.26 17.71
N THR A 71 -10.74 6.46 18.19
CA THR A 71 -11.72 7.47 18.63
C THR A 71 -11.87 8.63 17.67
N VAL A 72 -10.83 8.93 16.90
CA VAL A 72 -10.85 10.01 15.90
C VAL A 72 -11.53 9.52 14.62
N ASP A 73 -12.56 10.21 14.18
CA ASP A 73 -13.32 9.88 12.96
C ASP A 73 -12.85 10.65 11.73
N SER A 74 -12.27 11.83 11.92
CA SER A 74 -11.76 12.64 10.80
C SER A 74 -10.47 13.36 11.12
N MET A 75 -9.64 13.52 10.08
CA MET A 75 -8.42 14.30 10.10
C MET A 75 -8.38 15.25 8.90
N THR A 76 -7.68 16.35 9.06
CA THR A 76 -7.47 17.32 7.97
C THR A 76 -5.98 17.54 7.81
N GLU A 77 -5.50 17.31 6.61
CA GLU A 77 -4.16 17.64 6.16
C GLU A 77 -4.12 19.09 5.66
N GLU A 78 -3.11 19.82 6.07
CA GLU A 78 -2.76 21.13 5.56
C GLU A 78 -1.28 21.14 5.16
N ILE A 79 -0.99 21.40 3.90
CA ILE A 79 0.40 21.42 3.39
C ILE A 79 0.84 22.88 3.24
N SER A 80 2.10 23.15 3.55
CA SER A 80 2.66 24.52 3.52
C SER A 80 2.63 25.19 2.14
N ASP A 81 2.40 24.43 1.06
CA ASP A 81 2.17 24.93 -0.30
C ASP A 81 0.71 25.38 -0.58
N GLY A 82 -0.18 25.22 0.39
CA GLY A 82 -1.58 25.63 0.32
C GLY A 82 -2.55 24.51 -0.04
N ARG A 83 -2.09 23.27 -0.31
CA ARG A 83 -2.97 22.13 -0.50
C ARG A 83 -3.60 21.71 0.82
N THR A 84 -4.83 21.21 0.76
CA THR A 84 -5.55 20.63 1.90
C THR A 84 -6.29 19.38 1.47
N LYS A 85 -6.40 18.38 2.38
CA LYS A 85 -7.15 17.14 2.15
C LYS A 85 -7.85 16.74 3.44
N SER A 86 -9.05 16.18 3.33
CA SER A 86 -9.78 15.65 4.46
C SER A 86 -9.87 14.14 4.39
N PHE A 87 -9.61 13.49 5.50
CA PHE A 87 -9.76 12.05 5.70
C PHE A 87 -10.93 11.82 6.64
N THR A 88 -11.83 10.92 6.27
CA THR A 88 -13.02 10.55 7.06
C THR A 88 -12.99 9.07 7.38
N LYS A 89 -13.68 8.66 8.43
CA LYS A 89 -13.68 7.28 8.92
C LYS A 89 -12.29 6.75 9.28
N VAL A 90 -11.42 7.64 9.74
CA VAL A 90 -10.06 7.25 10.15
C VAL A 90 -10.05 6.27 11.31
N SER A 91 -11.13 6.19 12.09
CA SER A 91 -11.33 5.15 13.12
C SER A 91 -11.28 3.71 12.59
N HIS A 92 -11.34 3.52 11.26
CA HIS A 92 -11.17 2.22 10.60
C HIS A 92 -9.70 1.79 10.41
N GLY A 93 -8.74 2.65 10.72
CA GLY A 93 -7.31 2.31 10.73
C GLY A 93 -6.72 2.08 9.34
N TYR A 94 -6.87 3.01 8.41
CA TYR A 94 -6.22 2.93 7.09
C TYR A 94 -5.03 3.89 6.99
N THR A 95 -4.07 3.56 6.14
CA THR A 95 -2.92 4.42 5.86
C THR A 95 -3.36 5.72 5.15
N LEU A 96 -2.92 6.87 5.65
CA LEU A 96 -3.18 8.17 5.05
C LEU A 96 -2.22 8.39 3.87
N ASP A 97 -2.78 8.64 2.69
CA ASP A 97 -2.02 9.10 1.53
C ASP A 97 -1.92 10.62 1.56
N LEU A 98 -0.76 11.16 1.90
CA LEU A 98 -0.47 12.59 1.96
C LEU A 98 0.03 13.14 0.61
N GLY A 99 0.25 12.27 -0.36
CA GLY A 99 0.66 12.62 -1.71
C GLY A 99 2.13 13.02 -1.86
N TYR A 100 2.45 13.58 -3.02
CA TYR A 100 3.81 14.02 -3.32
C TYR A 100 4.10 15.36 -2.65
N CYS A 101 5.22 15.41 -1.92
CA CYS A 101 5.75 16.60 -1.25
C CYS A 101 7.20 16.84 -1.68
N THR A 102 7.55 18.11 -1.87
CA THR A 102 8.93 18.51 -2.16
C THR A 102 9.72 18.78 -0.88
N ALA A 103 11.02 18.70 -0.96
CA ALA A 103 11.93 19.03 0.14
C ALA A 103 11.63 20.42 0.73
N GLY A 104 11.61 20.50 2.06
CA GLY A 104 11.24 21.71 2.79
C GLY A 104 9.74 21.93 2.97
N THR A 105 8.90 21.02 2.43
CA THR A 105 7.45 21.06 2.71
C THR A 105 7.19 20.65 4.16
N GLN A 106 6.28 21.37 4.81
CA GLN A 106 5.71 20.97 6.09
C GLN A 106 4.27 20.51 5.88
N VAL A 107 3.96 19.32 6.38
CA VAL A 107 2.60 18.75 6.40
C VAL A 107 2.08 18.80 7.83
N ARG A 108 0.87 19.33 8.03
CA ARG A 108 0.18 19.33 9.32
C ARG A 108 -1.07 18.49 9.22
N ILE A 109 -1.27 17.62 10.20
CA ILE A 109 -2.45 16.78 10.29
C ILE A 109 -3.19 17.15 11.58
N LYS A 110 -4.39 17.72 11.43
CA LYS A 110 -5.28 18.08 12.54
C LYS A 110 -6.36 17.03 12.71
N ASN A 111 -6.63 16.62 13.92
CA ASN A 111 -7.73 15.71 14.22
C ASN A 111 -8.96 16.42 14.78
N SER A 112 -10.14 15.83 14.58
CA SER A 112 -11.43 16.43 14.96
C SER A 112 -11.70 16.49 16.46
N ASN A 113 -11.00 15.68 17.25
CA ASN A 113 -11.30 15.51 18.68
C ASN A 113 -10.36 16.33 19.59
N GLU A 114 -9.37 17.01 19.01
CA GLU A 114 -8.30 17.69 19.75
C GLU A 114 -7.58 16.76 20.75
N GLU A 115 -7.47 15.48 20.41
CA GLU A 115 -6.73 14.48 21.17
C GLU A 115 -5.28 14.39 20.68
N ARG A 116 -4.38 13.87 21.50
CA ARG A 116 -3.06 13.50 21.01
C ARG A 116 -3.14 12.20 20.24
N VAL A 117 -2.88 12.25 18.96
CA VAL A 117 -2.77 11.07 18.07
C VAL A 117 -1.33 10.95 17.61
N ASN A 118 -0.70 9.82 17.89
CA ASN A 118 0.64 9.55 17.39
C ASN A 118 0.53 9.22 15.90
N ILE A 119 1.20 10.01 15.08
CA ILE A 119 1.30 9.82 13.64
C ILE A 119 2.75 9.46 13.32
N THR A 120 2.93 8.35 12.60
CA THR A 120 4.21 7.96 12.02
C THR A 120 4.15 8.16 10.51
N ALA A 121 5.09 8.93 9.97
CA ALA A 121 5.14 9.26 8.56
C ALA A 121 6.25 8.49 7.84
N TYR A 122 5.99 8.15 6.58
CA TYR A 122 6.89 7.36 5.74
C TYR A 122 7.05 7.99 4.37
N ALA A 123 8.28 8.02 3.87
CA ALA A 123 8.59 8.37 2.49
C ALA A 123 8.67 7.11 1.63
N LEU A 124 8.05 7.13 0.46
CA LEU A 124 8.12 6.07 -0.53
C LEU A 124 9.42 6.18 -1.34
N ASN A 125 10.24 5.14 -1.29
CA ASN A 125 11.37 4.95 -2.18
C ASN A 125 10.86 4.41 -3.53
N LEU A 126 10.87 5.27 -4.55
CA LEU A 126 10.35 4.92 -5.88
C LEU A 126 11.21 3.88 -6.59
N ASP A 127 12.52 3.85 -6.37
CA ASP A 127 13.41 2.87 -6.98
C ASP A 127 13.16 1.47 -6.41
N ALA A 128 12.97 1.36 -5.11
CA ALA A 128 12.59 0.10 -4.45
C ALA A 128 11.19 -0.38 -4.92
N ALA A 129 10.23 0.54 -5.00
CA ALA A 129 8.89 0.23 -5.50
C ALA A 129 8.89 -0.20 -6.97
N ASP A 130 9.69 0.45 -7.82
CA ASP A 130 9.83 0.09 -9.24
C ASP A 130 10.51 -1.29 -9.38
N THR A 131 11.56 -1.58 -8.62
CA THR A 131 12.23 -2.88 -8.62
C THR A 131 11.25 -4.00 -8.28
N ALA A 132 10.50 -3.87 -7.18
CA ALA A 132 9.49 -4.84 -6.80
C ALA A 132 8.39 -4.99 -7.86
N TYR A 133 7.92 -3.86 -8.43
CA TYR A 133 6.93 -3.86 -9.50
C TYR A 133 7.43 -4.58 -10.76
N GLN A 134 8.67 -4.34 -11.19
CA GLN A 134 9.24 -4.99 -12.38
C GLN A 134 9.29 -6.51 -12.21
N THR A 135 9.70 -7.00 -11.03
CA THR A 135 9.70 -8.42 -10.71
C THR A 135 8.28 -9.01 -10.79
N LEU A 136 7.29 -8.37 -10.20
CA LEU A 136 5.88 -8.81 -10.30
C LEU A 136 5.34 -8.72 -11.73
N ASN A 137 5.86 -7.79 -12.54
CA ASN A 137 5.40 -7.58 -13.92
C ASN A 137 5.98 -8.58 -14.93
N GLU A 138 6.93 -9.44 -14.54
CA GLU A 138 7.52 -10.45 -15.43
C GLU A 138 6.51 -11.49 -15.92
N GLN A 139 5.50 -11.81 -15.09
CA GLN A 139 4.46 -12.78 -15.39
C GLN A 139 3.11 -12.21 -14.96
N THR A 140 2.56 -11.29 -15.75
CA THR A 140 1.27 -10.66 -15.50
C THR A 140 0.17 -11.18 -16.41
N MET A 141 -1.05 -11.10 -15.92
CA MET A 141 -2.23 -11.42 -16.70
C MET A 141 -2.50 -10.33 -17.74
N GLU A 142 -2.55 -10.73 -19.01
CA GLU A 142 -3.07 -9.90 -20.08
C GLU A 142 -4.60 -9.92 -20.04
N MET A 143 -5.19 -8.80 -19.61
CA MET A 143 -6.64 -8.68 -19.47
C MET A 143 -7.31 -8.58 -20.84
N THR A 144 -8.20 -9.51 -21.15
CA THR A 144 -8.93 -9.55 -22.42
C THR A 144 -10.32 -8.94 -22.34
N SER A 145 -10.96 -8.95 -21.17
CA SER A 145 -12.19 -8.20 -20.91
C SER A 145 -12.37 -7.87 -19.42
N PHE A 146 -13.07 -6.76 -19.17
CA PHE A 146 -13.41 -6.30 -17.82
C PHE A 146 -14.86 -5.78 -17.79
N SER A 147 -15.60 -6.19 -16.77
CA SER A 147 -16.93 -5.64 -16.45
C SER A 147 -17.13 -5.70 -14.94
N ASP A 148 -18.21 -5.10 -14.45
CA ASP A 148 -18.53 -5.04 -13.01
C ASP A 148 -18.69 -6.44 -12.36
N THR A 149 -18.92 -7.48 -13.18
CA THR A 149 -19.21 -8.84 -12.70
C THR A 149 -18.29 -9.92 -13.28
N LYS A 150 -17.39 -9.55 -14.18
CA LYS A 150 -16.53 -10.52 -14.86
C LYS A 150 -15.21 -9.90 -15.31
N ILE A 151 -14.13 -10.56 -14.94
CA ILE A 151 -12.76 -10.27 -15.40
C ILE A 151 -12.28 -11.51 -16.17
N THR A 152 -11.73 -11.33 -17.36
CA THR A 152 -11.10 -12.41 -18.12
C THR A 152 -9.75 -11.98 -18.65
N GLY A 153 -8.81 -12.89 -18.67
CA GLY A 153 -7.47 -12.67 -19.18
C GLY A 153 -6.75 -13.98 -19.48
N THR A 154 -5.56 -13.83 -19.97
CA THR A 154 -4.61 -14.93 -20.18
C THR A 154 -3.31 -14.59 -19.47
N ILE A 155 -2.60 -15.60 -19.01
CA ILE A 155 -1.28 -15.45 -18.42
C ILE A 155 -0.34 -16.50 -19.04
N ASP A 156 0.85 -16.05 -19.44
CA ASP A 156 1.91 -16.94 -19.92
C ASP A 156 2.80 -17.33 -18.73
N VAL A 157 2.50 -18.47 -18.12
CA VAL A 157 3.22 -18.98 -16.95
C VAL A 157 4.59 -19.51 -17.37
N LYS A 158 5.64 -18.77 -17.02
CA LYS A 158 7.04 -19.14 -17.34
C LYS A 158 7.70 -19.93 -16.23
N LYS A 159 7.23 -19.76 -15.01
CA LYS A 159 7.79 -20.36 -13.81
C LYS A 159 6.66 -20.82 -12.87
N GLU A 160 6.87 -21.90 -12.18
CA GLU A 160 5.93 -22.42 -11.18
C GLU A 160 5.77 -21.42 -10.01
N GLY A 161 4.54 -21.27 -9.49
CA GLY A 161 4.21 -20.35 -8.42
C GLY A 161 2.70 -20.23 -8.24
N ARG A 162 2.26 -19.22 -7.49
CA ARG A 162 0.85 -18.94 -7.26
C ARG A 162 0.38 -17.76 -8.10
N LEU A 163 -0.81 -17.88 -8.65
CA LEU A 163 -1.49 -16.77 -9.32
C LEU A 163 -2.18 -15.91 -8.27
N ILE A 164 -1.71 -14.68 -8.13
CA ILE A 164 -2.25 -13.70 -7.21
C ILE A 164 -3.17 -12.73 -7.95
N PHE A 165 -4.36 -12.48 -7.40
CA PHE A 165 -5.27 -11.44 -7.88
C PHE A 165 -5.32 -10.27 -6.90
N ALA A 166 -4.99 -9.08 -7.36
CA ALA A 166 -5.07 -7.84 -6.58
C ALA A 166 -6.51 -7.27 -6.60
N VAL A 167 -7.46 -8.08 -6.13
CA VAL A 167 -8.88 -7.70 -5.97
C VAL A 167 -9.29 -7.93 -4.52
N ALA A 168 -10.24 -7.12 -4.04
CA ALA A 168 -10.80 -7.35 -2.71
C ALA A 168 -11.52 -8.70 -2.67
N ASP A 169 -11.31 -9.46 -1.61
CA ASP A 169 -12.05 -10.70 -1.38
C ASP A 169 -13.54 -10.42 -1.18
N ASP A 170 -14.38 -11.17 -1.89
CA ASP A 170 -15.83 -11.14 -1.77
C ASP A 170 -16.38 -12.54 -2.07
N ALA A 171 -17.22 -13.04 -1.22
CA ALA A 171 -17.85 -14.37 -1.36
C ALA A 171 -18.62 -14.58 -2.68
N GLY A 172 -18.84 -13.52 -3.45
CA GLY A 172 -19.44 -13.59 -4.79
C GLY A 172 -18.49 -13.97 -5.92
N TRP A 173 -17.16 -13.85 -5.71
CA TRP A 173 -16.18 -14.21 -6.72
C TRP A 173 -16.12 -15.72 -6.95
N LYS A 174 -15.99 -16.11 -8.22
CA LYS A 174 -15.71 -17.47 -8.64
C LYS A 174 -14.55 -17.46 -9.61
N LEU A 175 -13.54 -18.23 -9.30
CA LEU A 175 -12.36 -18.38 -10.14
C LEU A 175 -12.55 -19.54 -11.13
N TYR A 176 -12.16 -19.33 -12.38
CA TYR A 176 -12.09 -20.35 -13.41
C TYR A 176 -10.70 -20.30 -14.05
N VAL A 177 -10.01 -21.44 -14.10
CA VAL A 177 -8.74 -21.61 -14.80
C VAL A 177 -8.96 -22.65 -15.89
N ASP A 178 -8.66 -22.26 -17.15
CA ASP A 178 -8.88 -23.08 -18.35
C ASP A 178 -10.32 -23.64 -18.49
N GLY A 179 -11.28 -22.89 -17.95
CA GLY A 179 -12.72 -23.22 -17.99
C GLY A 179 -13.19 -24.10 -16.85
N GLU A 180 -12.32 -24.56 -15.96
CA GLU A 180 -12.64 -25.32 -14.76
C GLU A 180 -12.72 -24.40 -13.54
N GLN A 181 -13.77 -24.53 -12.73
CA GLN A 181 -13.90 -23.79 -11.49
C GLN A 181 -12.89 -24.27 -10.46
N THR A 182 -12.17 -23.31 -9.87
CA THR A 182 -11.16 -23.55 -8.84
C THR A 182 -11.54 -22.70 -7.61
N ASP A 183 -11.34 -23.23 -6.40
CA ASP A 183 -11.54 -22.47 -5.18
C ASP A 183 -10.25 -21.66 -4.90
N PRO A 184 -10.34 -20.31 -4.78
CA PRO A 184 -9.20 -19.50 -4.43
C PRO A 184 -8.80 -19.75 -2.96
N GLU A 185 -7.52 -19.68 -2.69
CA GLU A 185 -7.00 -19.51 -1.32
C GLU A 185 -7.06 -18.01 -0.97
N VAL A 186 -7.54 -17.66 0.24
CA VAL A 186 -7.71 -16.30 0.75
C VAL A 186 -6.80 -16.09 1.96
#